data_42c017e292933d7a2cc2b4da44a640cd
#
_entry.id   42c017e292933d7a2cc2b4da44a640cd
#
_cell.length_a   1.000
_cell.length_b   1.000
_cell.length_c   1.000
_cell.angle_alpha   90.00
_cell.angle_beta   90.00
_cell.angle_gamma   90.00
#
_symmetry.space_group_name_H-M   'P 1'
#
loop_
_entity.id
_entity.type
_entity.pdbx_description
1 polymer ?
#
loop_
_entity_poly.entity_id
_entity_poly.type
_entity_poly.pdbx_seq_one_letter_code
_entity_poly.pdbx_strand_id
1 'polypeptide(L)'
;MAKILISSLGRGKETKGKYSDANYRIENEIYYEEKFIANALTKHFKIDKNIILGTSGSIWEVFYENLMESPDEVDGTFQLDLLEKSFANNIDKIDLKNLEEKLGNKVKCFLIEFGKNDEELIKNFHIIMGIMDELEKGDEIYIDITHSFRSLSLYMFIILNYLQNISNKNIQIQYISYGMMEATDENKITPVINLNLLYRAIEWIKAASDFKKIWGF
;
A
#
# COMPACT_ATOMS: atom_id res chain seq x y z
N MET A 1 -2.71 20.02 2.35
CA MET A 1 -2.52 19.00 3.38
C MET A 1 -3.54 17.92 3.09
N ALA A 2 -3.11 16.89 2.43
CA ALA A 2 -3.96 15.77 2.03
C ALA A 2 -3.65 14.54 2.88
N LYS A 3 -4.64 13.66 3.03
CA LYS A 3 -4.47 12.33 3.62
C LYS A 3 -4.19 11.32 2.52
N ILE A 4 -3.02 10.71 2.57
CA ILE A 4 -2.54 9.81 1.51
C ILE A 4 -2.33 8.42 2.09
N LEU A 5 -2.99 7.42 1.52
CA LEU A 5 -2.76 6.01 1.85
C LEU A 5 -1.81 5.40 0.82
N ILE A 6 -0.73 4.81 1.30
CA ILE A 6 0.18 3.98 0.50
C ILE A 6 -0.10 2.52 0.86
N SER A 7 -0.58 1.74 -0.09
CA SER A 7 -0.94 0.33 0.13
C SER A 7 -0.40 -0.56 -0.98
N SER A 8 -0.19 -1.83 -0.67
CA SER A 8 0.28 -2.82 -1.62
C SER A 8 -0.84 -3.70 -2.14
N LEU A 9 -0.83 -3.93 -3.45
CA LEU A 9 -1.76 -4.83 -4.13
C LEU A 9 -1.14 -6.24 -4.24
N GLY A 10 -1.73 -7.19 -3.52
CA GLY A 10 -1.29 -8.58 -3.54
C GLY A 10 -1.72 -9.36 -4.77
N ARG A 11 -1.34 -10.65 -4.80
CA ARG A 11 -1.75 -11.60 -5.85
C ARG A 11 -3.19 -12.11 -5.69
N GLY A 12 -3.75 -11.96 -4.50
CA GLY A 12 -4.99 -12.63 -4.14
C GLY A 12 -4.86 -14.16 -4.02
N LYS A 13 -5.76 -14.75 -3.27
CA LYS A 13 -5.96 -16.21 -3.30
C LYS A 13 -7.18 -16.48 -4.17
N GLU A 14 -6.99 -17.08 -5.33
CA GLU A 14 -8.09 -17.65 -6.08
C GLU A 14 -8.69 -18.82 -5.27
N THR A 15 -9.82 -18.58 -4.65
CA THR A 15 -10.67 -19.64 -4.16
C THR A 15 -11.82 -19.77 -5.16
N LYS A 16 -11.71 -20.71 -6.10
CA LYS A 16 -12.72 -21.01 -7.14
C LYS A 16 -13.07 -19.81 -8.05
N GLY A 17 -12.08 -19.04 -8.52
CA GLY A 17 -12.30 -17.96 -9.49
C GLY A 17 -13.00 -16.73 -8.93
N LYS A 18 -13.06 -16.57 -7.60
CA LYS A 18 -13.56 -15.35 -6.95
C LYS A 18 -12.56 -14.88 -5.89
N TYR A 19 -12.22 -13.61 -5.97
CA TYR A 19 -11.52 -12.94 -4.89
C TYR A 19 -12.48 -12.80 -3.71
N SER A 20 -12.12 -13.34 -2.54
CA SER A 20 -13.00 -13.33 -1.37
C SER A 20 -12.92 -12.00 -0.63
N ASP A 21 -14.09 -11.44 -0.34
CA ASP A 21 -14.21 -10.30 0.55
C ASP A 21 -13.79 -10.69 1.98
N ALA A 22 -13.31 -9.72 2.74
CA ALA A 22 -12.93 -9.88 4.13
C ALA A 22 -13.57 -8.82 5.01
N ASN A 23 -13.71 -9.11 6.31
CA ASN A 23 -14.18 -8.14 7.27
C ASN A 23 -12.98 -7.65 8.10
N TYR A 24 -12.84 -6.35 8.24
CA TYR A 24 -11.72 -5.73 8.94
C TYR A 24 -12.18 -4.95 10.16
N ARG A 25 -11.50 -5.16 11.30
CA ARG A 25 -11.66 -4.32 12.49
C ARG A 25 -10.51 -3.33 12.56
N ILE A 26 -10.83 -2.05 12.38
CA ILE A 26 -9.88 -0.93 12.51
C ILE A 26 -10.27 -0.18 13.78
N GLU A 27 -9.40 -0.20 14.78
CA GLU A 27 -9.70 0.35 16.10
C GLU A 27 -11.00 -0.24 16.68
N ASN A 28 -12.05 0.55 16.83
CA ASN A 28 -13.36 0.14 17.38
C ASN A 28 -14.43 -0.07 16.31
N GLU A 29 -14.10 0.08 15.02
CA GLU A 29 -15.06 -0.02 13.91
C GLU A 29 -14.81 -1.27 13.07
N ILE A 30 -15.91 -1.84 12.54
CA ILE A 30 -15.83 -3.04 11.68
C ILE A 30 -16.34 -2.66 10.29
N TYR A 31 -15.54 -3.03 9.28
CA TYR A 31 -15.82 -2.87 7.87
C TYR A 31 -16.07 -4.24 7.27
N TYR A 32 -17.28 -4.46 6.76
CA TYR A 32 -17.72 -5.75 6.24
C TYR A 32 -17.58 -5.81 4.72
N GLU A 33 -17.30 -7.01 4.22
CA GLU A 33 -17.33 -7.33 2.79
C GLU A 33 -16.42 -6.44 1.93
N GLU A 34 -15.25 -6.08 2.48
CA GLU A 34 -14.25 -5.28 1.76
C GLU A 34 -13.33 -6.19 0.93
N LYS A 35 -13.23 -5.97 -0.36
CA LYS A 35 -12.28 -6.70 -1.23
C LYS A 35 -10.83 -6.40 -0.88
N PHE A 36 -10.56 -5.15 -0.53
CA PHE A 36 -9.22 -4.69 -0.18
C PHE A 36 -9.23 -3.97 1.16
N ILE A 37 -8.22 -4.25 1.99
CA ILE A 37 -8.04 -3.51 3.24
C ILE A 37 -7.88 -2.00 2.98
N ALA A 38 -7.30 -1.62 1.84
CA ALA A 38 -7.18 -0.23 1.42
C ALA A 38 -8.53 0.49 1.36
N ASN A 39 -9.61 -0.20 0.98
CA ASN A 39 -10.98 0.36 0.97
C ASN A 39 -11.45 0.68 2.39
N ALA A 40 -11.28 -0.28 3.32
CA ALA A 40 -11.65 -0.10 4.72
C ALA A 40 -10.87 1.06 5.35
N LEU A 41 -9.55 1.13 5.11
CA LEU A 41 -8.69 2.22 5.59
C LEU A 41 -9.08 3.57 4.98
N THR A 42 -9.40 3.59 3.68
CA THR A 42 -9.85 4.81 2.99
C THR A 42 -11.13 5.37 3.60
N LYS A 43 -12.09 4.50 3.90
CA LYS A 43 -13.35 4.87 4.57
C LYS A 43 -13.11 5.36 5.99
N HIS A 44 -12.31 4.61 6.77
CA HIS A 44 -12.07 4.90 8.18
C HIS A 44 -11.35 6.23 8.39
N PHE A 45 -10.25 6.45 7.69
CA PHE A 45 -9.43 7.66 7.85
C PHE A 45 -9.83 8.82 6.93
N LYS A 46 -10.80 8.61 6.02
CA LYS A 46 -11.23 9.59 5.01
C LYS A 46 -10.05 10.03 4.15
N ILE A 47 -9.43 9.07 3.50
CA ILE A 47 -8.26 9.27 2.65
C ILE A 47 -8.63 10.06 1.38
N ASP A 48 -7.82 11.05 1.04
CA ASP A 48 -8.02 11.89 -0.15
C ASP A 48 -7.42 11.27 -1.41
N LYS A 49 -6.26 10.57 -1.26
CA LYS A 49 -5.52 9.96 -2.38
C LYS A 49 -4.95 8.61 -1.97
N ASN A 50 -5.10 7.62 -2.85
CA ASN A 50 -4.49 6.31 -2.69
C ASN A 50 -3.26 6.17 -3.61
N ILE A 51 -2.15 5.66 -3.09
CA ILE A 51 -0.97 5.24 -3.83
C ILE A 51 -0.87 3.73 -3.72
N ILE A 52 -1.01 3.04 -4.85
CA ILE A 52 -1.07 1.58 -4.90
C ILE A 52 0.21 1.03 -5.53
N LEU A 53 0.85 0.12 -4.81
CA LEU A 53 2.05 -0.58 -5.24
C LEU A 53 1.71 -2.03 -5.58
N GLY A 54 1.98 -2.45 -6.80
CA GLY A 54 1.74 -3.83 -7.21
C GLY A 54 2.83 -4.35 -8.15
N THR A 55 2.95 -5.67 -8.24
CA THR A 55 3.76 -6.30 -9.28
C THR A 55 2.94 -6.56 -10.53
N SER A 56 3.58 -7.01 -11.60
CA SER A 56 2.86 -7.48 -12.80
C SER A 56 1.89 -8.62 -12.50
N GLY A 57 2.14 -9.43 -11.47
CA GLY A 57 1.26 -10.52 -11.07
C GLY A 57 0.24 -10.14 -9.98
N SER A 58 0.06 -8.86 -9.68
CA SER A 58 -1.00 -8.39 -8.78
C SER A 58 -2.34 -8.36 -9.50
N ILE A 59 -3.43 -8.43 -8.74
CA ILE A 59 -4.81 -8.53 -9.26
C ILE A 59 -5.35 -7.15 -9.70
N TRP A 60 -4.69 -6.54 -10.69
CA TRP A 60 -5.04 -5.22 -11.19
C TRP A 60 -6.44 -5.14 -11.79
N GLU A 61 -6.92 -6.22 -12.42
CA GLU A 61 -8.26 -6.34 -12.99
C GLU A 61 -9.36 -6.30 -11.92
N VAL A 62 -9.12 -6.96 -10.77
CA VAL A 62 -10.05 -6.96 -9.65
C VAL A 62 -10.04 -5.60 -8.94
N PHE A 63 -8.85 -4.99 -8.84
CA PHE A 63 -8.70 -3.64 -8.28
C PHE A 63 -9.44 -2.60 -9.11
N TYR A 64 -9.31 -2.67 -10.44
CA TYR A 64 -10.04 -1.81 -11.37
C TYR A 64 -11.56 -1.95 -11.20
N GLU A 65 -12.07 -3.18 -11.28
CA GLU A 65 -13.50 -3.47 -11.11
C GLU A 65 -14.05 -2.96 -9.77
N ASN A 66 -13.30 -3.18 -8.68
CA ASN A 66 -13.76 -2.83 -7.33
C ASN A 66 -13.87 -1.31 -7.09
N LEU A 67 -13.14 -0.50 -7.83
CA LEU A 67 -13.17 0.96 -7.69
C LEU A 67 -14.18 1.65 -8.59
N MET A 68 -14.83 0.92 -9.52
CA MET A 68 -15.95 1.45 -10.31
C MET A 68 -17.19 1.57 -9.44
N GLU A 69 -17.95 2.65 -9.63
CA GLU A 69 -19.16 2.92 -8.85
C GLU A 69 -20.29 1.94 -9.21
N SER A 70 -20.32 1.48 -10.45
CA SER A 70 -21.27 0.48 -10.93
C SER A 70 -20.64 -0.53 -11.89
N PRO A 71 -21.19 -1.75 -12.00
CA PRO A 71 -20.72 -2.74 -12.98
C PRO A 71 -20.78 -2.27 -14.44
N ASP A 72 -21.70 -1.36 -14.75
CA ASP A 72 -21.89 -0.81 -16.10
C ASP A 72 -20.74 0.14 -16.53
N GLU A 73 -19.97 0.66 -15.56
CA GLU A 73 -18.81 1.51 -15.82
C GLU A 73 -17.53 0.71 -16.10
N VAL A 74 -17.55 -0.60 -15.86
CA VAL A 74 -16.42 -1.47 -16.08
C VAL A 74 -16.23 -1.70 -17.58
N ASP A 75 -15.10 -1.21 -18.11
CA ASP A 75 -14.68 -1.56 -19.48
C ASP A 75 -14.13 -2.99 -19.49
N GLY A 76 -14.98 -3.94 -19.87
CA GLY A 76 -14.65 -5.36 -19.88
C GLY A 76 -13.48 -5.72 -20.80
N THR A 77 -13.25 -4.96 -21.86
CA THR A 77 -12.08 -5.17 -22.74
C THR A 77 -10.80 -4.79 -22.03
N PHE A 78 -10.80 -3.66 -21.33
CA PHE A 78 -9.67 -3.21 -20.53
C PHE A 78 -9.40 -4.13 -19.34
N GLN A 79 -10.46 -4.60 -18.67
CA GLN A 79 -10.35 -5.56 -17.57
C GLN A 79 -9.69 -6.88 -18.02
N LEU A 80 -10.09 -7.41 -19.17
CA LEU A 80 -9.49 -8.62 -19.76
C LEU A 80 -8.02 -8.38 -20.13
N ASP A 81 -7.68 -7.24 -20.69
CA ASP A 81 -6.29 -6.87 -21.03
C ASP A 81 -5.41 -6.81 -19.77
N LEU A 82 -5.91 -6.23 -18.67
CA LEU A 82 -5.22 -6.25 -17.37
C LEU A 82 -4.99 -7.68 -16.85
N LEU A 83 -6.02 -8.52 -16.94
CA LEU A 83 -5.95 -9.91 -16.50
C LEU A 83 -4.90 -10.70 -17.30
N GLU A 84 -4.94 -10.62 -18.63
CA GLU A 84 -3.98 -11.31 -19.50
C GLU A 84 -2.54 -10.87 -19.25
N LYS A 85 -2.31 -9.58 -19.09
CA LYS A 85 -0.98 -9.01 -18.79
C LYS A 85 -0.47 -9.42 -17.41
N SER A 86 -1.35 -9.50 -16.41
CA SER A 86 -1.02 -9.99 -15.07
C SER A 86 -0.58 -11.46 -15.08
N PHE A 87 -1.26 -12.32 -15.82
CA PHE A 87 -0.87 -13.72 -15.98
C PHE A 87 0.46 -13.90 -16.72
N ALA A 88 0.72 -13.07 -17.71
CA ALA A 88 1.96 -13.14 -18.49
C ALA A 88 3.21 -12.69 -17.73
N ASN A 89 3.09 -12.21 -16.49
CA ASN A 89 4.19 -11.60 -15.69
C ASN A 89 4.97 -10.53 -16.46
N ASN A 90 4.30 -9.76 -17.28
CA ASN A 90 4.91 -8.85 -18.22
C ASN A 90 4.81 -7.41 -17.68
N ILE A 91 5.77 -7.04 -16.85
CA ILE A 91 5.84 -5.75 -16.15
C ILE A 91 5.63 -4.57 -17.11
N ASP A 92 6.29 -4.58 -18.26
CA ASP A 92 6.32 -3.46 -19.20
C ASP A 92 5.01 -3.26 -19.99
N LYS A 93 4.02 -4.14 -19.80
CA LYS A 93 2.80 -4.15 -20.59
C LYS A 93 1.54 -3.69 -19.86
N ILE A 94 1.59 -3.53 -18.53
CA ILE A 94 0.45 -2.99 -17.80
C ILE A 94 0.43 -1.46 -17.99
N ASP A 95 -0.61 -0.97 -18.64
CA ASP A 95 -0.80 0.46 -18.88
C ASP A 95 -1.39 1.14 -17.62
N LEU A 96 -0.49 1.43 -16.65
CA LEU A 96 -0.88 2.10 -15.41
C LEU A 96 -1.46 3.49 -15.65
N LYS A 97 -1.02 4.18 -16.71
CA LYS A 97 -1.54 5.52 -17.00
C LYS A 97 -3.01 5.47 -17.40
N ASN A 98 -3.38 4.54 -18.27
CA ASN A 98 -4.76 4.34 -18.67
C ASN A 98 -5.60 3.85 -17.45
N LEU A 99 -5.03 2.98 -16.62
CA LEU A 99 -5.69 2.57 -15.38
C LEU A 99 -5.97 3.76 -14.45
N GLU A 100 -5.00 4.62 -14.21
CA GLU A 100 -5.14 5.82 -13.39
C GLU A 100 -6.20 6.79 -13.96
N GLU A 101 -6.20 7.00 -15.28
CA GLU A 101 -7.18 7.84 -15.97
C GLU A 101 -8.62 7.30 -15.77
N LYS A 102 -8.80 5.97 -15.85
CA LYS A 102 -10.11 5.32 -15.60
C LYS A 102 -10.53 5.35 -14.13
N LEU A 103 -9.57 5.32 -13.19
CA LEU A 103 -9.83 5.36 -11.75
C LEU A 103 -9.97 6.79 -11.18
N GLY A 104 -9.78 7.81 -12.03
CA GLY A 104 -9.78 9.20 -11.62
C GLY A 104 -8.53 9.60 -10.83
N ASN A 105 -8.37 10.89 -10.60
CA ASN A 105 -7.14 11.47 -10.01
C ASN A 105 -6.91 11.13 -8.53
N LYS A 106 -7.78 10.32 -7.91
CA LYS A 106 -7.68 9.91 -6.49
C LYS A 106 -6.77 8.69 -6.27
N VAL A 107 -6.36 8.05 -7.34
CA VAL A 107 -5.53 6.84 -7.30
C VAL A 107 -4.29 7.04 -8.15
N LYS A 108 -3.12 6.71 -7.59
CA LYS A 108 -1.84 6.63 -8.29
C LYS A 108 -1.30 5.22 -8.18
N CYS A 109 -0.82 4.67 -9.28
CA CYS A 109 -0.34 3.29 -9.33
C CYS A 109 1.15 3.21 -9.65
N PHE A 110 1.86 2.32 -8.97
CA PHE A 110 3.28 2.05 -9.22
C PHE A 110 3.49 0.56 -9.42
N LEU A 111 4.21 0.22 -10.49
CA LEU A 111 4.59 -1.15 -10.78
C LEU A 111 5.98 -1.43 -10.20
N ILE A 112 6.07 -2.43 -9.34
CA ILE A 112 7.31 -2.86 -8.70
C ILE A 112 7.72 -4.25 -9.16
N GLU A 113 9.02 -4.53 -9.13
CA GLU A 113 9.61 -5.84 -9.36
C GLU A 113 9.36 -6.78 -8.17
N PHE A 114 9.51 -8.08 -8.38
CA PHE A 114 9.39 -9.07 -7.30
C PHE A 114 10.52 -8.99 -6.25
N GLY A 115 11.65 -8.41 -6.60
CA GLY A 115 12.81 -8.29 -5.70
C GLY A 115 13.61 -9.58 -5.56
N LYS A 116 13.81 -10.32 -6.66
CA LYS A 116 14.50 -11.62 -6.68
C LYS A 116 16.03 -11.51 -6.58
N ASN A 117 16.58 -10.34 -6.88
CA ASN A 117 18.00 -10.04 -6.90
C ASN A 117 18.25 -8.56 -6.59
N ASP A 118 19.52 -8.19 -6.44
CA ASP A 118 19.93 -6.83 -6.08
C ASP A 118 19.49 -5.80 -7.14
N GLU A 119 19.49 -6.15 -8.41
CA GLU A 119 19.06 -5.25 -9.49
C GLU A 119 17.58 -4.90 -9.35
N GLU A 120 16.70 -5.89 -9.18
CA GLU A 120 15.27 -5.67 -8.93
C GLU A 120 15.03 -4.90 -7.62
N LEU A 121 15.82 -5.20 -6.58
CA LEU A 121 15.74 -4.48 -5.31
C LEU A 121 16.12 -3.00 -5.47
N ILE A 122 17.16 -2.69 -6.22
CA ILE A 122 17.56 -1.30 -6.51
C ILE A 122 16.50 -0.58 -7.36
N LYS A 123 15.94 -1.26 -8.36
CA LYS A 123 14.83 -0.70 -9.15
C LYS A 123 13.64 -0.36 -8.27
N ASN A 124 13.23 -1.28 -7.40
CA ASN A 124 12.15 -1.05 -6.45
C ASN A 124 12.43 0.15 -5.55
N PHE A 125 13.65 0.28 -5.04
CA PHE A 125 14.04 1.44 -4.25
C PHE A 125 13.83 2.76 -5.02
N HIS A 126 14.24 2.83 -6.29
CA HIS A 126 14.05 4.03 -7.10
C HIS A 126 12.57 4.32 -7.38
N ILE A 127 11.77 3.30 -7.69
CA ILE A 127 10.33 3.44 -7.91
C ILE A 127 9.66 4.00 -6.65
N ILE A 128 9.98 3.43 -5.50
CA ILE A 128 9.39 3.83 -4.22
C ILE A 128 9.88 5.23 -3.82
N MET A 129 11.14 5.58 -4.10
CA MET A 129 11.60 6.97 -3.93
C MET A 129 10.83 7.94 -4.83
N GLY A 130 10.40 7.53 -6.03
CA GLY A 130 9.52 8.30 -6.92
C GLY A 130 8.14 8.60 -6.32
N ILE A 131 7.66 7.81 -5.36
CA ILE A 131 6.42 8.11 -4.62
C ILE A 131 6.50 9.48 -3.93
N MET A 132 7.69 9.90 -3.57
CA MET A 132 7.91 11.18 -2.91
C MET A 132 7.50 12.37 -3.78
N ASP A 133 7.53 12.22 -5.10
CA ASP A 133 7.11 13.26 -6.05
C ASP A 133 5.59 13.47 -6.01
N GLU A 134 4.87 12.46 -5.55
CA GLU A 134 3.41 12.47 -5.38
C GLU A 134 2.94 13.09 -4.05
N LEU A 135 3.88 13.42 -3.15
CA LEU A 135 3.59 13.97 -1.82
C LEU A 135 3.89 15.47 -1.79
N GLU A 136 3.05 16.21 -1.10
CA GLU A 136 3.21 17.64 -0.87
C GLU A 136 3.63 17.94 0.58
N LYS A 137 4.06 19.20 0.81
CA LYS A 137 4.47 19.63 2.13
C LYS A 137 3.30 19.60 3.12
N GLY A 138 3.50 18.91 4.22
CA GLY A 138 2.53 18.81 5.30
C GLY A 138 1.49 17.71 5.12
N ASP A 139 1.63 16.82 4.12
CA ASP A 139 0.71 15.70 3.94
C ASP A 139 0.76 14.71 5.10
N GLU A 140 -0.38 14.10 5.35
CA GLU A 140 -0.57 13.04 6.33
C GLU A 140 -0.49 11.67 5.62
N ILE A 141 0.43 10.83 6.06
CA ILE A 141 0.68 9.53 5.43
C ILE A 141 0.13 8.41 6.28
N TYR A 142 -0.65 7.56 5.63
CA TYR A 142 -1.15 6.28 6.12
C TYR A 142 -0.50 5.18 5.29
N ILE A 143 -0.04 4.12 5.92
CA ILE A 143 0.63 3.02 5.22
C ILE A 143 -0.04 1.71 5.57
N ASP A 144 -0.27 0.89 4.56
CA ASP A 144 -0.70 -0.49 4.73
C ASP A 144 0.34 -1.46 4.18
N ILE A 145 0.77 -2.38 5.04
CA ILE A 145 1.75 -3.42 4.69
C ILE A 145 1.16 -4.82 4.62
N THR A 146 -0.17 -4.96 4.65
CA THR A 146 -0.86 -6.24 4.77
C THR A 146 -0.52 -7.22 3.65
N HIS A 147 -0.56 -6.75 2.41
CA HIS A 147 -0.31 -7.58 1.22
C HIS A 147 1.06 -7.36 0.60
N SER A 148 1.97 -6.72 1.34
CA SER A 148 3.30 -6.44 0.85
C SER A 148 4.21 -7.67 0.88
N PHE A 149 5.12 -7.77 -0.10
CA PHE A 149 6.26 -8.67 0.03
C PHE A 149 7.09 -8.27 1.25
N ARG A 150 7.77 -9.23 1.87
CA ARG A 150 8.62 -8.99 3.05
C ARG A 150 9.66 -7.89 2.82
N SER A 151 10.27 -7.87 1.62
CA SER A 151 11.21 -6.82 1.20
C SER A 151 10.54 -5.46 1.07
N LEU A 152 9.32 -5.39 0.55
CA LEU A 152 8.57 -4.14 0.38
C LEU A 152 8.25 -3.48 1.72
N SER A 153 7.90 -4.27 2.74
CA SER A 153 7.69 -3.74 4.10
C SER A 153 8.96 -3.06 4.64
N LEU A 154 10.15 -3.63 4.39
CA LEU A 154 11.42 -3.01 4.77
C LEU A 154 11.67 -1.71 4.01
N TYR A 155 11.38 -1.66 2.71
CA TYR A 155 11.48 -0.42 1.94
C TYR A 155 10.55 0.66 2.49
N MET A 156 9.31 0.30 2.85
CA MET A 156 8.38 1.26 3.46
C MET A 156 8.98 1.89 4.73
N PHE A 157 9.62 1.09 5.59
CA PHE A 157 10.31 1.63 6.77
C PHE A 157 11.47 2.57 6.42
N ILE A 158 12.27 2.25 5.41
CA ILE A 158 13.37 3.11 4.94
C ILE A 158 12.83 4.45 4.44
N ILE A 159 11.77 4.41 3.64
CA ILE A 159 11.14 5.61 3.09
C ILE A 159 10.54 6.48 4.17
N LEU A 160 9.82 5.89 5.12
CA LEU A 160 9.26 6.62 6.26
C LEU A 160 10.36 7.38 7.00
N ASN A 161 11.49 6.70 7.24
CA ASN A 161 12.65 7.33 7.85
C ASN A 161 13.21 8.49 7.03
N TYR A 162 13.27 8.33 5.71
CA TYR A 162 13.72 9.39 4.82
C TYR A 162 12.74 10.57 4.83
N LEU A 163 11.45 10.30 4.67
CA LEU A 163 10.39 11.32 4.66
C LEU A 163 10.40 12.16 5.93
N GLN A 164 10.56 11.53 7.08
CA GLN A 164 10.48 12.20 8.36
C GLN A 164 11.76 12.95 8.74
N ASN A 165 12.93 12.41 8.40
CA ASN A 165 14.20 12.92 8.91
C ASN A 165 15.04 13.70 7.88
N ILE A 166 14.81 13.49 6.59
CA ILE A 166 15.66 14.03 5.52
C ILE A 166 14.86 14.93 4.58
N SER A 167 13.61 14.58 4.27
CA SER A 167 12.80 15.38 3.36
C SER A 167 12.39 16.71 4.00
N ASN A 168 12.44 17.78 3.21
CA ASN A 168 11.97 19.10 3.66
C ASN A 168 10.43 19.26 3.56
N LYS A 169 9.71 18.17 3.33
CA LYS A 169 8.25 18.18 3.10
C LYS A 169 7.42 18.23 4.38
N ASN A 170 8.03 18.04 5.56
CA ASN A 170 7.33 18.01 6.85
C ASN A 170 6.12 17.05 6.85
N ILE A 171 6.36 15.86 6.37
CA ILE A 171 5.36 14.79 6.26
C ILE A 171 5.02 14.24 7.65
N GLN A 172 3.74 13.97 7.89
CA GLN A 172 3.26 13.41 9.15
C GLN A 172 2.83 11.94 8.94
N ILE A 173 3.49 11.01 9.62
CA ILE A 173 3.09 9.60 9.60
C ILE A 173 2.03 9.39 10.66
N GLN A 174 0.79 9.17 10.22
CA GLN A 174 -0.37 9.04 11.10
C GLN A 174 -0.61 7.58 11.51
N TYR A 175 -0.54 6.65 10.56
CA TYR A 175 -0.92 5.27 10.82
C TYR A 175 -0.14 4.30 9.94
N ILE A 176 0.39 3.24 10.54
CA ILE A 176 1.01 2.12 9.84
C ILE A 176 0.18 0.88 10.17
N SER A 177 -0.55 0.37 9.19
CA SER A 177 -1.49 -0.74 9.38
C SER A 177 -0.94 -2.09 8.90
N TYR A 178 -1.32 -3.12 9.62
CA TYR A 178 -1.15 -4.51 9.24
C TYR A 178 -2.44 -5.29 9.55
N GLY A 179 -3.12 -5.76 8.51
CA GLY A 179 -4.26 -6.66 8.65
C GLY A 179 -3.77 -8.07 8.99
N MET A 180 -3.93 -8.47 10.24
CA MET A 180 -3.42 -9.74 10.76
C MET A 180 -4.38 -10.87 10.43
N MET A 181 -4.29 -11.40 9.20
CA MET A 181 -5.17 -12.45 8.69
C MET A 181 -5.11 -13.73 9.53
N GLU A 182 -3.95 -14.01 10.15
CA GLU A 182 -3.73 -15.16 11.02
C GLU A 182 -4.52 -15.07 12.34
N ALA A 183 -4.93 -13.87 12.72
CA ALA A 183 -5.73 -13.60 13.93
C ALA A 183 -7.21 -13.34 13.63
N THR A 184 -7.68 -13.74 12.44
CA THR A 184 -9.10 -13.64 12.08
C THR A 184 -9.93 -14.48 13.07
N ASP A 185 -10.94 -13.85 13.67
CA ASP A 185 -11.76 -14.47 14.71
C ASP A 185 -12.85 -15.41 14.15
N GLU A 186 -13.63 -16.05 15.05
CA GLU A 186 -14.73 -16.98 14.73
C GLU A 186 -15.81 -16.29 13.88
N ASN A 187 -15.97 -14.99 14.01
CA ASN A 187 -16.91 -14.17 13.23
C ASN A 187 -16.34 -13.73 11.87
N LYS A 188 -15.16 -14.26 11.49
CA LYS A 188 -14.42 -13.90 10.28
C LYS A 188 -14.01 -12.42 10.22
N ILE A 189 -13.71 -11.83 11.37
CA ILE A 189 -13.26 -10.46 11.47
C ILE A 189 -11.74 -10.47 11.67
N THR A 190 -11.03 -9.84 10.75
CA THR A 190 -9.58 -9.67 10.76
C THR A 190 -9.19 -8.39 11.50
N PRO A 191 -8.42 -8.45 12.58
CA PRO A 191 -7.95 -7.24 13.25
C PRO A 191 -6.90 -6.52 12.41
N VAL A 192 -7.00 -5.20 12.36
CA VAL A 192 -5.98 -4.33 11.77
C VAL A 192 -5.14 -3.73 12.90
N ILE A 193 -3.87 -4.08 12.90
CA ILE A 193 -2.93 -3.70 13.95
C ILE A 193 -2.22 -2.40 13.57
N ASN A 194 -2.14 -1.47 14.53
CA ASN A 194 -1.36 -0.25 14.41
C ASN A 194 0.10 -0.49 14.79
N LEU A 195 1.00 -0.34 13.85
CA LEU A 195 2.44 -0.57 14.03
C LEU A 195 3.24 0.71 14.37
N ASN A 196 2.59 1.84 14.62
CA ASN A 196 3.27 3.10 14.93
C ASN A 196 4.24 2.97 16.11
N LEU A 197 3.91 2.12 17.11
CA LEU A 197 4.80 1.90 18.25
C LEU A 197 6.15 1.31 17.81
N LEU A 198 6.14 0.37 16.88
CA LEU A 198 7.37 -0.23 16.34
C LEU A 198 8.19 0.80 15.58
N TYR A 199 7.53 1.65 14.81
CA TYR A 199 8.19 2.72 14.09
C TYR A 199 8.85 3.72 15.06
N ARG A 200 8.15 4.17 16.09
CA ARG A 200 8.69 5.05 17.14
C ARG A 200 9.86 4.45 17.88
N ALA A 201 9.90 3.13 18.06
CA ALA A 201 11.04 2.45 18.69
C ALA A 201 12.36 2.69 17.93
N ILE A 202 12.30 2.78 16.59
CA ILE A 202 13.47 3.11 15.75
C ILE A 202 13.97 4.54 16.05
N GLU A 203 13.05 5.48 16.22
CA GLU A 203 13.40 6.88 16.57
C GLU A 203 14.07 6.95 17.95
N TRP A 204 13.56 6.20 18.93
CA TRP A 204 14.19 6.13 20.25
C TRP A 204 15.58 5.52 20.19
N ILE A 205 15.79 4.46 19.39
CA ILE A 205 17.11 3.85 19.20
C ILE A 205 18.10 4.86 18.57
N LYS A 206 17.64 5.61 17.58
CA LYS A 206 18.47 6.66 16.96
C LYS A 206 18.83 7.75 17.97
N ALA A 207 17.85 8.29 18.69
CA ALA A 207 18.07 9.30 19.71
C ALA A 207 19.04 8.83 20.80
N ALA A 208 18.89 7.59 21.28
CA ALA A 208 19.81 6.99 22.24
C ALA A 208 21.24 6.81 21.67
N SER A 209 21.36 6.41 20.39
CA SER A 209 22.65 6.29 19.72
C SER A 209 23.34 7.65 19.58
N ASP A 210 22.61 8.68 19.20
CA ASP A 210 23.18 10.02 19.06
C ASP A 210 23.55 10.62 20.41
N PHE A 211 22.74 10.42 21.44
CA PHE A 211 23.08 10.77 22.79
C PHE A 211 24.39 10.12 23.25
N LYS A 212 24.53 8.80 23.02
CA LYS A 212 25.75 8.05 23.34
C LYS A 212 27.00 8.62 22.62
N LYS A 213 26.89 8.99 21.34
CA LYS A 213 27.98 9.59 20.57
C LYS A 213 28.42 10.96 21.12
N ILE A 214 27.46 11.78 21.54
CA ILE A 214 27.73 13.13 22.06
C ILE A 214 28.39 13.07 23.44
N TRP A 215 27.97 12.17 24.31
CA TRP A 215 28.39 12.12 25.72
C TRP A 215 29.44 11.05 26.03
N GLY A 216 29.88 10.25 25.06
CA GLY A 216 31.04 9.36 25.19
C GLY A 216 30.87 8.17 26.13
N PHE A 217 29.61 7.64 26.30
CA PHE A 217 29.33 6.43 27.07
C PHE A 217 29.49 5.16 26.24
#